data_692af8fa416331e7b6e2eabfcac3e28d
#
_entry.id   692af8fa416331e7b6e2eabfcac3e28d
#
_cell.length_a   1.000
_cell.length_b   1.000
_cell.length_c   1.000
_cell.angle_alpha   90.00
_cell.angle_beta   90.00
_cell.angle_gamma   90.00
#
_symmetry.space_group_name_H-M   'P 1'
#
loop_
_entity.id
_entity.type
_entity.pdbx_description
1 polymer ?
#
loop_
_entity_poly.entity_id
_entity_poly.type
_entity_poly.pdbx_seq_one_letter_code
_entity_poly.pdbx_strand_id
1 'polypeptide(L)'
;MTKNSVVWAALLVIITVTVIVYSNYFTEVKRVPEQYDTEKEKLVCWIYTDGWSDLLASYQKAHSGVELEVRVFPSYKELYTELLAALSIQTAPQITELDSSYGLSELVSMNALAPVFGSALLPGEIMPAAAKPFTYGERLWAVPAGVSVPVMFYNKNLMKWTGVDKAIDFSSLEELGSKTKAWKADLTARNSAGWEQALVMDDSKPFILLNLWEQSRQSGLPGNQRLERLLRIWSGLVFDSKAMKPLRSQLAPSDFISGKTLFYMTHSNMIPWLDHYIAGKFEYDMLPAPLAGGNVLLPHISSFGIVAGKKAGSAAENVVNYLASSEAQTKVLEATGYLPVRNQTIEAITRNYALNRKYGVLLGAVGTLESQKPSADAGLRWEQITQILNHLEMEQEADFGAYAAQLLPYMP
;
A
#
# COMPACT_ATOMS: atom_id res chain seq x y z
N MET A 1 -92.36 -13.11 -17.61
CA MET A 1 -91.30 -12.46 -16.81
C MET A 1 -91.75 -11.05 -16.50
N THR A 2 -91.91 -10.75 -15.21
CA THR A 2 -92.36 -9.43 -14.78
C THR A 2 -91.28 -8.38 -15.00
N LYS A 3 -91.69 -7.16 -15.39
CA LYS A 3 -90.80 -6.02 -15.68
C LYS A 3 -89.76 -5.78 -14.61
N ASN A 4 -90.02 -6.16 -13.38
CA ASN A 4 -89.13 -6.08 -12.23
C ASN A 4 -87.98 -7.10 -12.26
N SER A 5 -88.18 -8.32 -12.81
CA SER A 5 -87.11 -9.33 -12.88
C SER A 5 -86.05 -9.00 -13.86
N VAL A 6 -86.31 -8.25 -14.94
CA VAL A 6 -85.33 -7.75 -15.92
C VAL A 6 -84.49 -6.63 -15.32
N VAL A 7 -85.13 -5.75 -14.52
CA VAL A 7 -84.35 -4.64 -13.88
C VAL A 7 -83.39 -5.18 -12.83
N TRP A 8 -83.85 -6.18 -12.03
CA TRP A 8 -82.93 -6.81 -11.05
C TRP A 8 -81.78 -7.59 -11.70
N ALA A 9 -82.02 -8.26 -12.83
CA ALA A 9 -80.94 -8.94 -13.60
C ALA A 9 -79.96 -7.96 -14.16
N ALA A 10 -80.43 -6.81 -14.73
CA ALA A 10 -79.54 -5.76 -15.23
C ALA A 10 -78.67 -5.10 -14.13
N LEU A 11 -79.28 -4.87 -12.95
CA LEU A 11 -78.54 -4.33 -11.80
C LEU A 11 -77.46 -5.27 -11.28
N LEU A 12 -77.72 -6.56 -11.26
CA LEU A 12 -76.77 -7.60 -10.86
C LEU A 12 -75.58 -7.68 -11.81
N VAL A 13 -75.85 -7.59 -13.11
CA VAL A 13 -74.78 -7.55 -14.14
C VAL A 13 -73.90 -6.32 -13.99
N ILE A 14 -74.52 -5.14 -13.75
CA ILE A 14 -73.76 -3.89 -13.55
C ILE A 14 -72.88 -3.99 -12.31
N ILE A 15 -73.40 -4.49 -11.19
CA ILE A 15 -72.63 -4.68 -9.95
C ILE A 15 -71.46 -5.64 -10.17
N THR A 16 -71.72 -6.77 -10.85
CA THR A 16 -70.70 -7.78 -11.13
C THR A 16 -69.57 -7.20 -12.03
N VAL A 17 -69.92 -6.47 -13.07
CA VAL A 17 -68.95 -5.81 -13.96
C VAL A 17 -68.15 -4.75 -13.18
N THR A 18 -68.82 -3.96 -12.33
CA THR A 18 -68.16 -2.95 -11.49
C THR A 18 -67.17 -3.59 -10.52
N VAL A 19 -67.53 -4.70 -9.89
CA VAL A 19 -66.67 -5.46 -8.97
C VAL A 19 -65.44 -6.05 -9.71
N ILE A 20 -65.67 -6.59 -10.91
CA ILE A 20 -64.60 -7.15 -11.71
C ILE A 20 -63.63 -6.04 -12.18
N VAL A 21 -64.12 -4.92 -12.67
CA VAL A 21 -63.30 -3.77 -13.07
C VAL A 21 -62.54 -3.20 -11.86
N TYR A 22 -63.20 -3.05 -10.73
CA TYR A 22 -62.56 -2.57 -9.49
C TYR A 22 -61.53 -3.55 -8.97
N SER A 23 -61.80 -4.86 -9.01
CA SER A 23 -60.82 -5.89 -8.63
C SER A 23 -59.61 -5.92 -9.54
N ASN A 24 -59.81 -5.81 -10.85
CA ASN A 24 -58.68 -5.76 -11.83
C ASN A 24 -57.88 -4.46 -11.67
N TYR A 25 -58.55 -3.33 -11.46
CA TYR A 25 -57.88 -2.06 -11.22
C TYR A 25 -57.04 -2.12 -9.93
N PHE A 26 -57.55 -2.68 -8.84
CA PHE A 26 -56.77 -2.87 -7.61
C PHE A 26 -55.67 -3.92 -7.70
N THR A 27 -55.81 -4.94 -8.54
CA THR A 27 -54.75 -5.94 -8.81
C THR A 27 -53.65 -5.40 -9.71
N GLU A 28 -53.98 -4.52 -10.69
CA GLU A 28 -52.94 -3.84 -11.47
C GLU A 28 -52.22 -2.75 -10.67
N VAL A 29 -52.88 -1.98 -9.84
CA VAL A 29 -52.27 -0.98 -8.93
C VAL A 29 -51.36 -1.65 -7.87
N LYS A 30 -51.66 -2.90 -7.46
CA LYS A 30 -50.75 -3.68 -6.59
C LYS A 30 -49.57 -4.33 -7.34
N ARG A 31 -49.53 -4.28 -8.69
CA ARG A 31 -48.47 -4.85 -9.52
C ARG A 31 -47.55 -3.81 -10.14
N VAL A 32 -47.66 -2.54 -9.81
CA VAL A 32 -46.52 -1.63 -9.96
C VAL A 32 -45.54 -2.09 -8.87
N PRO A 33 -44.40 -2.72 -9.24
CA PRO A 33 -43.36 -2.84 -8.24
C PRO A 33 -43.08 -1.40 -7.84
N GLU A 34 -43.30 -1.05 -6.60
CA GLU A 34 -42.58 0.07 -6.01
C GLU A 34 -41.14 -0.22 -6.32
N GLN A 35 -40.65 0.40 -7.36
CA GLN A 35 -39.25 0.62 -7.53
C GLN A 35 -38.94 1.55 -6.36
N TYR A 36 -38.69 0.93 -5.19
CA TYR A 36 -37.94 1.58 -4.13
C TYR A 36 -36.64 1.93 -4.80
N ASP A 37 -36.54 3.15 -5.24
CA ASP A 37 -35.28 3.80 -5.44
C ASP A 37 -34.66 3.80 -4.04
N THR A 38 -34.07 2.67 -3.66
CA THR A 38 -33.35 2.51 -2.41
C THR A 38 -32.21 3.48 -2.57
N GLU A 39 -32.34 4.64 -1.90
CA GLU A 39 -31.33 5.67 -1.85
C GLU A 39 -30.01 4.97 -1.54
N LYS A 40 -29.10 4.99 -2.51
CA LYS A 40 -27.82 4.29 -2.38
C LYS A 40 -27.08 4.87 -1.20
N GLU A 41 -26.53 4.03 -0.37
CA GLU A 41 -25.68 4.48 0.74
C GLU A 41 -24.38 5.02 0.17
N LYS A 42 -24.17 6.33 0.30
CA LYS A 42 -22.96 7.01 -0.19
C LYS A 42 -21.85 6.91 0.84
N LEU A 43 -20.72 6.34 0.42
CA LEU A 43 -19.51 6.21 1.22
C LEU A 43 -18.36 6.92 0.51
N VAL A 44 -17.65 7.77 1.23
CA VAL A 44 -16.41 8.40 0.77
C VAL A 44 -15.22 7.57 1.25
N CYS A 45 -14.36 7.19 0.33
CA CYS A 45 -13.16 6.40 0.59
C CYS A 45 -11.92 7.17 0.14
N TRP A 46 -10.97 7.41 1.04
CA TRP A 46 -9.69 8.05 0.72
C TRP A 46 -8.58 7.02 0.65
N ILE A 47 -7.85 7.04 -0.47
CA ILE A 47 -6.74 6.12 -0.74
C ILE A 47 -5.52 6.88 -1.24
N TYR A 48 -4.33 6.30 -1.08
CA TYR A 48 -3.10 6.79 -1.71
C TYR A 48 -2.49 5.78 -2.70
N THR A 49 -2.98 4.54 -2.69
CA THR A 49 -2.61 3.52 -3.67
C THR A 49 -3.71 3.40 -4.71
N ASP A 50 -3.48 3.93 -5.90
CA ASP A 50 -4.50 4.03 -6.98
C ASP A 50 -5.10 2.66 -7.36
N GLY A 51 -4.30 1.59 -7.35
CA GLY A 51 -4.77 0.24 -7.68
C GLY A 51 -5.93 -0.29 -6.82
N TRP A 52 -6.19 0.30 -5.65
CA TRP A 52 -7.39 -0.02 -4.86
C TRP A 52 -8.68 0.47 -5.52
N SER A 53 -8.62 1.48 -6.39
CA SER A 53 -9.80 2.00 -7.12
C SER A 53 -10.51 0.91 -7.92
N ASP A 54 -9.76 0.02 -8.57
CA ASP A 54 -10.32 -1.07 -9.38
C ASP A 54 -11.05 -2.11 -8.54
N LEU A 55 -10.50 -2.41 -7.35
CA LEU A 55 -11.12 -3.35 -6.41
C LEU A 55 -12.38 -2.75 -5.76
N LEU A 56 -12.34 -1.48 -5.41
CA LEU A 56 -13.49 -0.74 -4.89
C LEU A 56 -14.60 -0.61 -5.95
N ALA A 57 -14.27 -0.34 -7.21
CA ALA A 57 -15.20 -0.32 -8.32
C ALA A 57 -15.83 -1.71 -8.56
N SER A 58 -15.04 -2.79 -8.41
CA SER A 58 -15.55 -4.17 -8.50
C SER A 58 -16.55 -4.47 -7.38
N TYR A 59 -16.27 -4.01 -6.16
CA TYR A 59 -17.22 -4.10 -5.04
C TYR A 59 -18.53 -3.37 -5.34
N GLN A 60 -18.46 -2.09 -5.75
CA GLN A 60 -19.64 -1.28 -6.07
C GLN A 60 -20.49 -1.90 -7.16
N LYS A 61 -19.86 -2.49 -8.19
CA LYS A 61 -20.58 -3.18 -9.28
C LYS A 61 -21.37 -4.41 -8.78
N ALA A 62 -20.84 -5.11 -7.79
CA ALA A 62 -21.50 -6.28 -7.19
C ALA A 62 -22.56 -5.89 -6.15
N HIS A 63 -22.50 -4.68 -5.58
CA HIS A 63 -23.35 -4.20 -4.49
C HIS A 63 -24.06 -2.90 -4.88
N SER A 64 -25.14 -3.01 -5.66
CA SER A 64 -25.87 -1.88 -6.26
C SER A 64 -26.49 -0.89 -5.25
N GLY A 65 -26.64 -1.28 -3.97
CA GLY A 65 -27.12 -0.43 -2.89
C GLY A 65 -26.06 0.52 -2.30
N VAL A 66 -24.79 0.43 -2.75
CA VAL A 66 -23.69 1.28 -2.28
C VAL A 66 -23.15 2.12 -3.41
N GLU A 67 -22.88 3.39 -3.14
CA GLU A 67 -22.16 4.32 -4.03
C GLU A 67 -20.87 4.73 -3.36
N LEU A 68 -19.72 4.40 -3.98
CA LEU A 68 -18.40 4.74 -3.47
C LEU A 68 -17.85 5.97 -4.19
N GLU A 69 -17.56 7.03 -3.43
CA GLU A 69 -16.79 8.17 -3.90
C GLU A 69 -15.34 7.97 -3.46
N VAL A 70 -14.45 7.66 -4.41
CA VAL A 70 -13.05 7.39 -4.13
C VAL A 70 -12.22 8.63 -4.44
N ARG A 71 -11.44 9.10 -3.45
CA ARG A 71 -10.44 10.15 -3.63
C ARG A 71 -9.05 9.57 -3.49
N VAL A 72 -8.22 9.75 -4.53
CA VAL A 72 -6.83 9.29 -4.57
C VAL A 72 -5.90 10.44 -4.20
N PHE A 73 -4.95 10.17 -3.31
CA PHE A 73 -3.91 11.12 -2.90
C PHE A 73 -2.56 10.70 -3.48
N PRO A 74 -1.67 11.66 -3.76
CA PRO A 74 -0.35 11.35 -4.32
C PRO A 74 0.57 10.55 -3.40
N SER A 75 0.34 10.65 -2.06
CA SER A 75 1.15 9.94 -1.05
C SER A 75 0.36 9.73 0.24
N TYR A 76 0.82 8.79 1.07
CA TYR A 76 0.27 8.61 2.42
C TYR A 76 0.42 9.85 3.29
N LYS A 77 1.54 10.57 3.15
CA LYS A 77 1.76 11.82 3.89
C LYS A 77 0.68 12.86 3.60
N GLU A 78 0.33 13.04 2.34
CA GLU A 78 -0.71 14.00 1.94
C GLU A 78 -2.10 13.53 2.40
N LEU A 79 -2.42 12.23 2.22
CA LEU A 79 -3.67 11.66 2.72
C LEU A 79 -3.79 11.88 4.23
N TYR A 80 -2.75 11.52 5.01
CA TYR A 80 -2.77 11.61 6.46
C TYR A 80 -2.90 13.05 6.95
N THR A 81 -2.19 13.98 6.33
CA THR A 81 -2.29 15.42 6.64
C THR A 81 -3.70 15.95 6.40
N GLU A 82 -4.28 15.62 5.26
CA GLU A 82 -5.64 16.03 4.91
C GLU A 82 -6.68 15.34 5.82
N LEU A 83 -6.44 14.07 6.20
CA LEU A 83 -7.32 13.36 7.14
C LEU A 83 -7.38 14.05 8.50
N LEU A 84 -6.24 14.46 9.06
CA LEU A 84 -6.19 15.20 10.32
C LEU A 84 -6.94 16.55 10.22
N ALA A 85 -6.74 17.27 9.11
CA ALA A 85 -7.47 18.51 8.85
C ALA A 85 -8.98 18.27 8.75
N ALA A 86 -9.40 17.27 7.98
CA ALA A 86 -10.81 16.93 7.77
C ALA A 86 -11.50 16.42 9.05
N LEU A 87 -10.78 15.70 9.92
CA LEU A 87 -11.29 15.30 11.24
C LEU A 87 -11.61 16.52 12.10
N SER A 88 -10.76 17.55 12.09
CA SER A 88 -10.94 18.76 12.89
C SER A 88 -12.20 19.55 12.51
N ILE A 89 -12.62 19.50 11.23
CA ILE A 89 -13.81 20.18 10.69
C ILE A 89 -14.96 19.24 10.34
N GLN A 90 -14.88 17.97 10.78
CA GLN A 90 -15.93 16.95 10.61
C GLN A 90 -16.30 16.62 9.15
N THR A 91 -15.36 16.77 8.22
CA THR A 91 -15.50 16.43 6.79
C THR A 91 -14.74 15.18 6.37
N ALA A 92 -14.15 14.47 7.33
CA ALA A 92 -13.39 13.25 7.06
C ALA A 92 -14.21 12.18 6.32
N PRO A 93 -13.58 11.27 5.54
CA PRO A 93 -14.27 10.19 4.83
C PRO A 93 -14.86 9.16 5.81
N GLN A 94 -15.65 8.21 5.33
CA GLN A 94 -16.07 7.06 6.11
C GLN A 94 -15.00 5.98 6.17
N ILE A 95 -14.23 5.81 5.08
CA ILE A 95 -13.17 4.82 4.94
C ILE A 95 -11.88 5.52 4.53
N THR A 96 -10.77 5.13 5.12
CA THR A 96 -9.47 5.66 4.75
C THR A 96 -8.43 4.54 4.65
N GLU A 97 -7.59 4.61 3.61
CA GLU A 97 -6.38 3.79 3.56
C GLU A 97 -5.39 4.29 4.62
N LEU A 98 -4.76 3.36 5.33
CA LEU A 98 -3.75 3.62 6.35
C LEU A 98 -2.49 2.82 6.06
N ASP A 99 -1.36 3.41 6.39
CA ASP A 99 -0.04 2.85 6.24
C ASP A 99 0.51 2.32 7.57
N SER A 100 1.28 1.22 7.52
CA SER A 100 1.89 0.64 8.72
C SER A 100 3.01 1.49 9.33
N SER A 101 3.51 2.50 8.62
CA SER A 101 4.66 3.30 9.05
C SER A 101 4.34 4.23 10.22
N TYR A 102 3.17 4.87 10.23
CA TYR A 102 2.74 5.78 11.31
C TYR A 102 1.24 6.11 11.24
N GLY A 103 0.75 6.80 12.26
CA GLY A 103 -0.58 7.42 12.29
C GLY A 103 -1.63 6.62 13.06
N LEU A 104 -1.56 5.28 13.12
CA LEU A 104 -2.61 4.48 13.75
C LEU A 104 -2.81 4.83 15.23
N SER A 105 -1.74 4.86 16.02
CA SER A 105 -1.82 5.14 17.47
C SER A 105 -2.37 6.52 17.78
N GLU A 106 -2.02 7.52 16.95
CA GLU A 106 -2.53 8.88 17.07
C GLU A 106 -4.04 8.94 16.76
N LEU A 107 -4.46 8.35 15.63
CA LEU A 107 -5.88 8.30 15.25
C LEU A 107 -6.73 7.54 16.28
N VAL A 108 -6.22 6.45 16.85
CA VAL A 108 -6.90 5.72 17.92
C VAL A 108 -6.99 6.55 19.19
N SER A 109 -5.90 7.24 19.57
CA SER A 109 -5.86 8.10 20.77
C SER A 109 -6.82 9.29 20.66
N MET A 110 -7.05 9.80 19.45
CA MET A 110 -8.02 10.87 19.16
C MET A 110 -9.46 10.34 19.01
N ASN A 111 -9.70 9.03 19.18
CA ASN A 111 -10.97 8.37 18.88
C ASN A 111 -11.45 8.63 17.43
N ALA A 112 -10.54 8.77 16.51
CA ALA A 112 -10.83 9.04 15.10
C ALA A 112 -11.19 7.79 14.29
N LEU A 113 -10.85 6.59 14.79
CA LEU A 113 -11.18 5.32 14.16
C LEU A 113 -12.16 4.52 14.97
N ALA A 114 -12.98 3.71 14.31
CA ALA A 114 -13.77 2.66 14.92
C ALA A 114 -12.99 1.33 14.91
N PRO A 115 -13.08 0.50 15.97
CA PRO A 115 -12.49 -0.83 15.93
C PRO A 115 -13.22 -1.67 14.89
N VAL A 116 -12.47 -2.53 14.21
CA VAL A 116 -13.00 -3.40 13.16
C VAL A 116 -13.45 -4.72 13.77
N PHE A 117 -14.66 -5.13 13.43
CA PHE A 117 -15.26 -6.41 13.79
C PHE A 117 -15.59 -7.16 12.49
N GLY A 118 -15.06 -8.35 12.27
CA GLY A 118 -15.41 -9.08 11.06
C GLY A 118 -14.98 -10.53 11.03
N SER A 119 -15.84 -11.38 10.46
CA SER A 119 -15.58 -12.79 10.22
C SER A 119 -14.50 -13.04 9.13
N ALA A 120 -14.19 -12.01 8.32
CA ALA A 120 -13.17 -12.11 7.28
C ALA A 120 -11.72 -12.19 7.83
N LEU A 121 -11.55 -11.94 9.13
CA LEU A 121 -10.26 -11.84 9.82
C LEU A 121 -10.10 -12.95 10.86
N LEU A 122 -10.50 -14.16 10.53
CA LEU A 122 -10.34 -15.30 11.45
C LEU A 122 -8.86 -15.52 11.78
N PRO A 123 -8.54 -15.80 13.06
CA PRO A 123 -7.16 -16.12 13.47
C PRO A 123 -6.58 -17.24 12.59
N GLY A 124 -5.38 -17.01 12.06
CA GLY A 124 -4.68 -17.98 11.19
C GLY A 124 -4.97 -17.84 9.68
N GLU A 125 -5.99 -17.11 9.26
CA GLU A 125 -6.25 -16.87 7.84
C GLU A 125 -5.40 -15.73 7.28
N ILE A 126 -5.13 -14.72 8.10
CA ILE A 126 -4.33 -13.54 7.73
C ILE A 126 -2.91 -13.69 8.30
N MET A 127 -1.95 -13.25 7.51
CA MET A 127 -0.55 -13.17 7.91
C MET A 127 -0.42 -12.36 9.21
N PRO A 128 0.15 -12.92 10.30
CA PRO A 128 0.27 -12.17 11.57
C PRO A 128 1.07 -10.88 11.42
N ALA A 129 2.09 -10.86 10.57
CA ALA A 129 2.86 -9.66 10.26
C ALA A 129 1.99 -8.54 9.66
N ALA A 130 0.92 -8.86 8.93
CA ALA A 130 0.03 -7.87 8.34
C ALA A 130 -0.93 -7.24 9.38
N ALA A 131 -1.39 -7.98 10.37
CA ALA A 131 -2.36 -7.50 11.36
C ALA A 131 -1.71 -6.71 12.51
N LYS A 132 -0.47 -7.05 12.88
CA LYS A 132 0.23 -6.53 14.07
C LYS A 132 0.34 -4.99 14.11
N PRO A 133 0.67 -4.26 13.01
CA PRO A 133 0.78 -2.80 13.02
C PRO A 133 -0.57 -2.09 13.22
N PHE A 134 -1.67 -2.78 12.99
CA PHE A 134 -3.03 -2.22 13.11
C PHE A 134 -3.78 -2.72 14.33
N THR A 135 -3.08 -3.45 15.22
CA THR A 135 -3.61 -3.92 16.49
C THR A 135 -3.07 -3.05 17.63
N TYR A 136 -3.96 -2.31 18.29
CA TYR A 136 -3.65 -1.45 19.43
C TYR A 136 -4.63 -1.71 20.57
N GLY A 137 -4.14 -1.92 21.81
CA GLY A 137 -4.97 -2.28 22.94
C GLY A 137 -5.78 -3.57 22.72
N GLU A 138 -5.15 -4.60 22.11
CA GLU A 138 -5.74 -5.91 21.79
C GLU A 138 -6.93 -5.86 20.80
N ARG A 139 -7.15 -4.72 20.14
CA ARG A 139 -8.18 -4.54 19.14
C ARG A 139 -7.58 -4.21 17.79
N LEU A 140 -8.19 -4.73 16.74
CA LEU A 140 -7.87 -4.35 15.36
C LEU A 140 -8.61 -3.05 15.01
N TRP A 141 -7.89 -2.06 14.46
CA TRP A 141 -8.41 -0.74 14.12
C TRP A 141 -8.42 -0.45 12.63
N ALA A 142 -7.74 -1.27 11.86
CA ALA A 142 -7.81 -1.25 10.41
C ALA A 142 -7.63 -2.65 9.86
N VAL A 143 -8.30 -2.96 8.75
CA VAL A 143 -8.21 -4.25 8.07
C VAL A 143 -7.00 -4.24 7.15
N PRO A 144 -5.99 -5.09 7.37
CA PRO A 144 -4.87 -5.22 6.45
C PRO A 144 -5.38 -5.71 5.09
N ALA A 145 -4.88 -5.09 4.01
CA ALA A 145 -5.32 -5.39 2.66
C ALA A 145 -4.18 -5.80 1.73
N GLY A 146 -2.96 -5.29 1.95
CA GLY A 146 -1.81 -5.60 1.11
C GLY A 146 -0.48 -5.46 1.84
N VAL A 147 0.50 -6.27 1.44
CA VAL A 147 1.86 -6.28 2.02
C VAL A 147 2.87 -6.00 0.92
N SER A 148 3.76 -5.06 1.12
CA SER A 148 4.93 -4.87 0.27
C SER A 148 6.23 -5.01 1.06
N VAL A 149 7.32 -5.24 0.32
CA VAL A 149 8.65 -5.48 0.90
C VAL A 149 9.66 -4.53 0.26
N PRO A 150 10.78 -4.23 0.92
CA PRO A 150 11.85 -3.46 0.33
C PRO A 150 12.50 -4.27 -0.80
N VAL A 151 12.58 -3.65 -1.98
CA VAL A 151 13.17 -4.24 -3.18
C VAL A 151 14.04 -3.24 -3.92
N MET A 152 14.84 -3.75 -4.83
CA MET A 152 15.64 -2.94 -5.73
C MET A 152 15.31 -3.31 -7.18
N PHE A 153 14.62 -2.42 -7.88
CA PHE A 153 14.40 -2.55 -9.32
C PHE A 153 15.69 -2.18 -10.07
N TYR A 154 15.96 -2.85 -11.18
CA TYR A 154 17.12 -2.54 -12.01
C TYR A 154 16.80 -2.49 -13.50
N ASN A 155 17.44 -1.58 -14.20
CA ASN A 155 17.36 -1.44 -15.66
C ASN A 155 18.26 -2.48 -16.34
N LYS A 156 17.64 -3.50 -16.96
CA LYS A 156 18.35 -4.59 -17.62
C LYS A 156 19.20 -4.10 -18.80
N ASN A 157 18.77 -3.05 -19.48
CA ASN A 157 19.49 -2.52 -20.64
C ASN A 157 20.80 -1.85 -20.19
N LEU A 158 20.75 -1.03 -19.14
CA LEU A 158 21.95 -0.43 -18.55
C LEU A 158 22.86 -1.47 -17.93
N MET A 159 22.26 -2.52 -17.36
CA MET A 159 23.01 -3.59 -16.71
C MET A 159 23.90 -4.36 -17.67
N LYS A 160 23.48 -4.56 -18.92
CA LYS A 160 24.28 -5.20 -19.97
C LYS A 160 25.60 -4.46 -20.22
N TRP A 161 25.65 -3.14 -20.00
CA TRP A 161 26.87 -2.36 -20.19
C TRP A 161 27.95 -2.64 -19.14
N THR A 162 27.56 -3.15 -17.96
CA THR A 162 28.52 -3.53 -16.91
C THR A 162 29.30 -4.80 -17.25
N GLY A 163 28.89 -5.56 -18.27
CA GLY A 163 29.46 -6.87 -18.60
C GLY A 163 29.05 -7.98 -17.62
N VAL A 164 28.10 -7.72 -16.75
CA VAL A 164 27.61 -8.71 -15.77
C VAL A 164 26.41 -9.43 -16.35
N ASP A 165 26.64 -10.63 -16.90
CA ASP A 165 25.58 -11.47 -17.49
C ASP A 165 24.85 -12.36 -16.49
N LYS A 166 25.33 -12.45 -15.25
CA LYS A 166 24.77 -13.32 -14.21
C LYS A 166 23.82 -12.56 -13.29
N ALA A 167 22.98 -13.31 -12.62
CA ALA A 167 22.14 -12.78 -11.55
C ALA A 167 23.00 -11.99 -10.55
N ILE A 168 22.70 -10.70 -10.44
CA ILE A 168 23.39 -9.82 -9.51
C ILE A 168 22.74 -10.03 -8.16
N ASP A 169 23.58 -10.14 -7.17
CA ASP A 169 23.18 -10.12 -5.77
C ASP A 169 24.10 -9.16 -5.03
N PHE A 170 23.55 -8.39 -4.09
CA PHE A 170 24.29 -7.50 -3.23
C PHE A 170 23.97 -7.84 -1.80
N SER A 171 24.99 -8.16 -1.03
CA SER A 171 24.82 -8.45 0.39
C SER A 171 24.57 -7.18 1.24
N SER A 172 25.01 -6.02 0.74
CA SER A 172 24.89 -4.74 1.47
C SER A 172 24.92 -3.52 0.56
N LEU A 173 24.53 -2.35 1.12
CA LEU A 173 24.67 -1.05 0.45
C LEU A 173 26.12 -0.66 0.19
N GLU A 174 27.05 -1.06 1.07
CA GLU A 174 28.48 -0.83 0.88
C GLU A 174 28.99 -1.59 -0.36
N GLU A 175 28.59 -2.84 -0.51
CA GLU A 175 28.93 -3.66 -1.68
C GLU A 175 28.34 -3.05 -2.96
N LEU A 176 27.07 -2.64 -2.93
CA LEU A 176 26.43 -1.96 -4.05
C LEU A 176 27.18 -0.69 -4.44
N GLY A 177 27.54 0.15 -3.48
CA GLY A 177 28.32 1.37 -3.72
C GLY A 177 29.69 1.06 -4.34
N SER A 178 30.39 0.06 -3.81
CA SER A 178 31.73 -0.34 -4.30
C SER A 178 31.68 -0.90 -5.73
N LYS A 179 30.73 -1.80 -6.00
CA LYS A 179 30.56 -2.39 -7.34
C LYS A 179 30.15 -1.34 -8.36
N THR A 180 29.21 -0.46 -8.05
CA THR A 180 28.76 0.58 -8.99
C THR A 180 29.85 1.59 -9.29
N LYS A 181 30.69 1.95 -8.32
CA LYS A 181 31.87 2.78 -8.51
C LYS A 181 32.88 2.14 -9.47
N ALA A 182 33.16 0.84 -9.27
CA ALA A 182 34.08 0.08 -10.12
C ALA A 182 33.57 -0.03 -11.57
N TRP A 183 32.27 -0.35 -11.75
CA TRP A 183 31.66 -0.41 -13.08
C TRP A 183 31.66 0.92 -13.79
N LYS A 184 31.39 2.03 -13.08
CA LYS A 184 31.43 3.37 -13.67
C LYS A 184 32.85 3.75 -14.12
N ALA A 185 33.88 3.41 -13.35
CA ALA A 185 35.27 3.64 -13.71
C ALA A 185 35.66 2.83 -14.97
N ASP A 186 35.25 1.57 -15.06
CA ASP A 186 35.52 0.72 -16.23
C ASP A 186 34.81 1.21 -17.50
N LEU A 187 33.54 1.61 -17.42
CA LEU A 187 32.80 2.20 -18.52
C LEU A 187 33.45 3.50 -19.01
N THR A 188 33.92 4.34 -18.08
CA THR A 188 34.65 5.57 -18.42
C THR A 188 35.97 5.26 -19.14
N ALA A 189 36.74 4.28 -18.68
CA ALA A 189 37.98 3.84 -19.29
C ALA A 189 37.78 3.30 -20.71
N ARG A 190 36.64 2.69 -21.00
CA ARG A 190 36.30 2.19 -22.36
C ARG A 190 35.62 3.23 -23.24
N ASN A 191 35.46 4.49 -22.81
CA ASN A 191 34.65 5.51 -23.47
C ASN A 191 33.24 5.05 -23.83
N SER A 192 32.66 4.19 -22.97
CA SER A 192 31.32 3.65 -23.17
C SER A 192 30.28 4.55 -22.51
N ALA A 193 29.09 4.60 -23.10
CA ALA A 193 27.93 5.21 -22.44
C ALA A 193 27.64 4.48 -21.13
N GLY A 194 27.17 5.21 -20.14
CA GLY A 194 26.81 4.69 -18.82
C GLY A 194 25.51 5.30 -18.33
N TRP A 195 25.26 5.15 -17.07
CA TRP A 195 24.14 5.78 -16.36
C TRP A 195 24.54 7.15 -15.79
N GLU A 196 23.56 8.01 -15.56
CA GLU A 196 23.80 9.30 -14.89
C GLU A 196 24.06 9.10 -13.39
N GLN A 197 23.28 8.22 -12.75
CA GLN A 197 23.47 7.77 -11.36
C GLN A 197 23.18 6.28 -11.25
N ALA A 198 23.83 5.61 -10.30
CA ALA A 198 23.64 4.17 -10.14
C ALA A 198 22.36 3.86 -9.36
N LEU A 199 22.07 4.59 -8.29
CA LEU A 199 20.97 4.33 -7.38
C LEU A 199 20.11 5.59 -7.18
N VAL A 200 18.81 5.41 -7.15
CA VAL A 200 17.84 6.41 -6.71
C VAL A 200 16.89 5.79 -5.67
N MET A 201 16.47 6.61 -4.71
CA MET A 201 15.44 6.29 -3.73
C MET A 201 14.45 7.45 -3.66
N ASP A 202 13.20 7.12 -3.40
CA ASP A 202 12.12 8.09 -3.15
C ASP A 202 11.94 8.39 -1.65
N ASP A 203 10.76 8.78 -1.24
CA ASP A 203 10.38 9.04 0.15
C ASP A 203 10.29 7.77 1.02
N SER A 204 10.57 6.59 0.45
CA SER A 204 10.73 5.33 1.19
C SER A 204 12.04 5.22 1.99
N LYS A 205 12.93 6.21 1.92
CA LYS A 205 14.22 6.22 2.63
C LYS A 205 14.13 5.87 4.13
N PRO A 206 13.17 6.40 4.91
CA PRO A 206 13.02 6.00 6.31
C PRO A 206 12.70 4.52 6.48
N PHE A 207 11.89 3.95 5.60
CA PHE A 207 11.58 2.54 5.59
C PHE A 207 12.82 1.67 5.34
N ILE A 208 13.67 2.08 4.40
CA ILE A 208 14.93 1.39 4.11
C ILE A 208 15.88 1.47 5.32
N LEU A 209 16.02 2.65 5.95
CA LEU A 209 16.87 2.79 7.14
C LEU A 209 16.35 1.95 8.32
N LEU A 210 15.03 1.90 8.55
CA LEU A 210 14.43 1.05 9.58
C LEU A 210 14.69 -0.44 9.34
N ASN A 211 14.63 -0.89 8.10
CA ASN A 211 15.01 -2.25 7.74
C ASN A 211 16.50 -2.51 7.99
N LEU A 212 17.39 -1.62 7.59
CA LEU A 212 18.83 -1.71 7.89
C LEU A 212 19.09 -1.72 9.40
N TRP A 213 18.38 -0.91 10.16
CA TRP A 213 18.46 -0.89 11.61
C TRP A 213 18.08 -2.24 12.23
N GLU A 214 16.98 -2.84 11.79
CA GLU A 214 16.54 -4.15 12.27
C GLU A 214 17.59 -5.22 11.97
N GLN A 215 18.10 -5.27 10.74
CA GLN A 215 19.16 -6.19 10.32
C GLN A 215 20.44 -6.00 11.15
N SER A 216 20.80 -4.76 11.48
CA SER A 216 22.02 -4.44 12.23
C SER A 216 22.04 -5.00 13.65
N ARG A 217 20.90 -5.45 14.21
CA ARG A 217 20.81 -6.08 15.55
C ARG A 217 21.73 -7.29 15.70
N GLN A 218 21.96 -8.00 14.62
CA GLN A 218 22.83 -9.20 14.63
C GLN A 218 24.32 -8.86 14.73
N SER A 219 24.71 -7.59 14.56
CA SER A 219 26.12 -7.18 14.63
C SER A 219 26.73 -7.25 16.03
N GLY A 220 25.92 -7.33 17.10
CA GLY A 220 26.36 -7.27 18.49
C GLY A 220 26.87 -5.91 18.96
N LEU A 221 26.85 -4.88 18.10
CA LEU A 221 27.27 -3.53 18.45
C LEU A 221 26.22 -2.79 19.29
N PRO A 222 26.63 -1.87 20.17
CA PRO A 222 25.71 -0.93 20.83
C PRO A 222 24.91 -0.12 19.84
N GLY A 223 23.67 0.29 20.22
CA GLY A 223 22.74 0.97 19.33
C GLY A 223 23.31 2.23 18.66
N ASN A 224 23.99 3.09 19.42
CA ASN A 224 24.64 4.30 18.89
C ASN A 224 25.70 3.97 17.81
N GLN A 225 26.54 2.96 18.02
CA GLN A 225 27.55 2.56 17.06
C GLN A 225 26.94 1.91 15.81
N ARG A 226 25.86 1.13 15.97
CA ARG A 226 25.11 0.57 14.83
C ARG A 226 24.56 1.69 13.96
N LEU A 227 23.92 2.67 14.61
CA LEU A 227 23.29 3.79 13.89
C LEU A 227 24.34 4.67 13.20
N GLU A 228 25.42 5.03 13.92
CA GLU A 228 26.54 5.78 13.32
C GLU A 228 27.09 5.07 12.08
N ARG A 229 27.28 3.76 12.15
CA ARG A 229 27.74 2.95 11.00
C ARG A 229 26.76 3.03 9.83
N LEU A 230 25.45 2.89 10.08
CA LEU A 230 24.43 2.96 9.03
C LEU A 230 24.40 4.33 8.36
N LEU A 231 24.48 5.40 9.14
CA LEU A 231 24.51 6.77 8.62
C LEU A 231 25.79 7.03 7.79
N ARG A 232 26.93 6.48 8.21
CA ARG A 232 28.18 6.55 7.45
C ARG A 232 28.10 5.81 6.13
N ILE A 233 27.49 4.61 6.11
CA ILE A 233 27.24 3.86 4.86
C ILE A 233 26.34 4.68 3.93
N TRP A 234 25.27 5.28 4.46
CA TRP A 234 24.35 6.10 3.70
C TRP A 234 25.04 7.30 3.04
N SER A 235 25.81 8.07 3.80
CA SER A 235 26.61 9.19 3.31
C SER A 235 27.62 8.74 2.24
N GLY A 236 28.25 7.57 2.43
CA GLY A 236 29.19 6.98 1.50
C GLY A 236 28.59 6.66 0.11
N LEU A 237 27.27 6.39 0.03
CA LEU A 237 26.60 6.23 -1.26
C LEU A 237 26.58 7.53 -2.07
N VAL A 238 26.53 8.68 -1.42
CA VAL A 238 26.52 10.00 -2.07
C VAL A 238 27.94 10.49 -2.36
N PHE A 239 28.82 10.48 -1.36
CA PHE A 239 30.10 11.20 -1.44
C PHE A 239 31.29 10.31 -1.82
N ASP A 240 31.34 9.05 -1.36
CA ASP A 240 32.48 8.15 -1.60
C ASP A 240 32.32 7.35 -2.89
N SER A 241 31.21 6.64 -3.03
CA SER A 241 30.94 5.81 -4.22
C SER A 241 30.27 6.61 -5.34
N LYS A 242 29.62 7.72 -5.02
CA LYS A 242 28.80 8.52 -5.95
C LYS A 242 27.73 7.67 -6.65
N ALA A 243 27.23 6.64 -5.95
CA ALA A 243 26.16 5.79 -6.43
C ALA A 243 24.82 6.54 -6.48
N MET A 244 24.58 7.43 -5.50
CA MET A 244 23.46 8.36 -5.48
C MET A 244 23.91 9.80 -5.75
N LYS A 245 23.02 10.61 -6.31
CA LYS A 245 23.19 12.07 -6.36
C LYS A 245 22.83 12.67 -5.00
N PRO A 246 23.36 13.85 -4.64
CA PRO A 246 22.86 14.63 -3.51
C PRO A 246 21.36 14.89 -3.64
N LEU A 247 20.66 15.03 -2.53
CA LEU A 247 19.19 15.20 -2.46
C LEU A 247 18.64 16.23 -3.45
N ARG A 248 19.32 17.40 -3.59
CA ARG A 248 18.89 18.48 -4.50
C ARG A 248 18.89 18.10 -5.99
N SER A 249 19.53 17.02 -6.35
CA SER A 249 19.67 16.55 -7.73
C SER A 249 18.95 15.22 -7.97
N GLN A 250 18.21 14.71 -6.99
CA GLN A 250 17.43 13.48 -7.12
C GLN A 250 16.01 13.80 -7.57
N LEU A 251 15.50 13.06 -8.55
CA LEU A 251 14.14 13.16 -9.09
C LEU A 251 13.51 11.75 -9.15
N ALA A 252 13.54 11.02 -8.04
CA ALA A 252 12.91 9.71 -7.96
C ALA A 252 11.38 9.81 -7.87
N PRO A 253 10.63 8.95 -8.54
CA PRO A 253 11.05 7.82 -9.39
C PRO A 253 11.35 8.22 -10.85
N SER A 254 11.19 9.50 -11.23
CA SER A 254 11.34 9.99 -12.61
C SER A 254 12.71 9.67 -13.23
N ASP A 255 13.78 9.70 -12.42
CA ASP A 255 15.13 9.35 -12.87
C ASP A 255 15.21 7.90 -13.35
N PHE A 256 14.50 6.96 -12.67
CA PHE A 256 14.49 5.57 -13.07
C PHE A 256 13.66 5.34 -14.34
N ILE A 257 12.42 5.86 -14.41
CA ILE A 257 11.56 5.67 -15.58
C ILE A 257 12.06 6.37 -16.85
N SER A 258 12.96 7.37 -16.71
CA SER A 258 13.65 7.98 -17.85
C SER A 258 14.70 7.07 -18.48
N GLY A 259 15.04 5.94 -17.84
CA GLY A 259 16.05 4.99 -18.28
C GLY A 259 17.50 5.44 -18.01
N LYS A 260 17.71 6.46 -17.17
CA LYS A 260 19.03 7.04 -16.88
C LYS A 260 19.69 6.51 -15.61
N THR A 261 18.95 5.78 -14.80
CA THR A 261 19.37 5.22 -13.51
C THR A 261 19.41 3.70 -13.57
N LEU A 262 20.47 3.11 -13.00
CA LEU A 262 20.66 1.67 -13.02
C LEU A 262 19.74 0.96 -12.02
N PHE A 263 19.60 1.47 -10.78
CA PHE A 263 18.84 0.90 -9.70
C PHE A 263 17.84 1.91 -9.09
N TYR A 264 16.67 1.41 -8.74
CA TYR A 264 15.67 2.13 -7.96
C TYR A 264 15.28 1.28 -6.75
N MET A 265 15.59 1.73 -5.55
CA MET A 265 15.28 1.03 -4.31
C MET A 265 14.06 1.68 -3.64
N THR A 266 13.01 0.88 -3.44
CA THR A 266 11.72 1.31 -2.91
C THR A 266 10.88 0.10 -2.45
N HIS A 267 9.57 0.27 -2.40
CA HIS A 267 8.59 -0.78 -2.08
C HIS A 267 8.19 -1.62 -3.31
N SER A 268 7.87 -2.88 -3.10
CA SER A 268 7.48 -3.79 -4.18
C SER A 268 6.15 -3.43 -4.86
N ASN A 269 5.25 -2.73 -4.19
CA ASN A 269 3.98 -2.28 -4.75
C ASN A 269 4.11 -1.24 -5.87
N MET A 270 5.33 -0.76 -6.16
CA MET A 270 5.61 0.10 -7.32
C MET A 270 5.54 -0.62 -8.67
N ILE A 271 5.38 -1.96 -8.71
CA ILE A 271 5.38 -2.75 -9.94
C ILE A 271 4.35 -2.25 -10.98
N PRO A 272 3.04 -2.11 -10.68
CA PRO A 272 2.06 -1.65 -11.67
C PRO A 272 2.36 -0.25 -12.17
N TRP A 273 2.82 0.64 -11.28
CA TRP A 273 3.20 1.99 -11.63
C TRP A 273 4.40 2.01 -12.59
N LEU A 274 5.45 1.22 -12.31
CA LEU A 274 6.61 1.09 -13.18
C LEU A 274 6.24 0.48 -14.54
N ASP A 275 5.41 -0.55 -14.56
CA ASP A 275 4.93 -1.16 -15.81
C ASP A 275 4.19 -0.13 -16.67
N HIS A 276 3.35 0.71 -16.06
CA HIS A 276 2.61 1.77 -16.75
C HIS A 276 3.54 2.86 -17.34
N TYR A 277 4.46 3.41 -16.53
CA TYR A 277 5.26 4.57 -16.96
C TYR A 277 6.50 4.21 -17.76
N ILE A 278 7.09 3.03 -17.55
CA ILE A 278 8.19 2.53 -18.40
C ILE A 278 7.65 2.14 -19.76
N ALA A 279 6.48 1.49 -19.84
CA ALA A 279 5.74 1.23 -21.07
C ALA A 279 6.63 0.69 -22.22
N GLY A 280 7.56 -0.21 -21.93
CA GLY A 280 8.46 -0.83 -22.91
C GLY A 280 9.66 0.01 -23.37
N LYS A 281 9.91 1.19 -22.78
CA LYS A 281 11.11 1.99 -23.08
C LYS A 281 12.41 1.21 -22.82
N PHE A 282 12.43 0.38 -21.79
CA PHE A 282 13.49 -0.55 -21.45
C PHE A 282 12.94 -1.73 -20.65
N GLU A 283 13.71 -2.81 -20.62
CA GLU A 283 13.39 -3.96 -19.75
C GLU A 283 13.92 -3.69 -18.33
N TYR A 284 13.13 -4.03 -17.33
CA TYR A 284 13.56 -4.00 -15.94
C TYR A 284 13.20 -5.32 -15.23
N ASP A 285 13.85 -5.56 -14.10
CA ASP A 285 13.58 -6.68 -13.22
C ASP A 285 13.86 -6.25 -11.77
N MET A 286 13.72 -7.15 -10.83
CA MET A 286 13.77 -6.87 -9.41
C MET A 286 14.74 -7.78 -8.67
N LEU A 287 15.40 -7.23 -7.67
CA LEU A 287 16.30 -7.89 -6.74
C LEU A 287 15.81 -7.67 -5.30
N PRO A 288 16.17 -8.53 -4.36
CA PRO A 288 16.07 -8.19 -2.95
C PRO A 288 16.82 -6.89 -2.66
N ALA A 289 16.30 -6.05 -1.77
CA ALA A 289 17.06 -4.89 -1.31
C ALA A 289 18.32 -5.34 -0.56
N PRO A 290 19.49 -4.70 -0.77
CA PRO A 290 20.75 -5.08 -0.15
C PRO A 290 20.83 -4.63 1.32
N LEU A 291 20.15 -5.33 2.20
CA LEU A 291 19.93 -4.95 3.60
C LEU A 291 20.86 -5.68 4.60
N ALA A 292 21.98 -6.23 4.13
CA ALA A 292 22.99 -6.90 4.95
C ALA A 292 22.58 -8.25 5.59
N GLY A 293 21.76 -9.05 4.89
CA GLY A 293 21.68 -10.51 5.13
C GLY A 293 20.95 -10.97 6.39
N GLY A 294 20.03 -10.20 6.91
CA GLY A 294 19.22 -10.62 8.06
C GLY A 294 18.02 -11.49 7.66
N ASN A 295 17.53 -12.26 8.66
CA ASN A 295 16.38 -13.15 8.47
C ASN A 295 15.03 -12.45 8.69
N VAL A 296 15.02 -11.14 8.96
CA VAL A 296 13.83 -10.37 9.32
C VAL A 296 13.69 -9.17 8.39
N LEU A 297 12.56 -9.03 7.72
CA LEU A 297 12.21 -7.85 6.95
C LEU A 297 10.98 -7.18 7.57
N LEU A 298 11.05 -5.86 7.75
CA LEU A 298 9.89 -5.05 8.10
C LEU A 298 9.07 -4.84 6.83
N PRO A 299 7.81 -5.31 6.78
CA PRO A 299 6.95 -5.02 5.64
C PRO A 299 6.38 -3.61 5.71
N HIS A 300 6.04 -3.07 4.54
CA HIS A 300 5.15 -1.94 4.41
C HIS A 300 3.74 -2.46 4.09
N ILE A 301 2.74 -2.06 4.87
CA ILE A 301 1.39 -2.66 4.80
C ILE A 301 0.36 -1.57 4.59
N SER A 302 -0.46 -1.76 3.55
CA SER A 302 -1.67 -0.99 3.31
C SER A 302 -2.86 -1.67 4.02
N SER A 303 -3.67 -0.86 4.68
CA SER A 303 -4.86 -1.29 5.42
C SER A 303 -6.00 -0.28 5.26
N PHE A 304 -7.21 -0.66 5.67
CA PHE A 304 -8.37 0.22 5.60
C PHE A 304 -9.01 0.38 6.97
N GLY A 305 -9.06 1.63 7.44
CA GLY A 305 -9.71 2.03 8.68
C GLY A 305 -11.10 2.64 8.43
N ILE A 306 -11.98 2.47 9.39
CA ILE A 306 -13.29 3.10 9.42
C ILE A 306 -13.21 4.32 10.34
N VAL A 307 -13.53 5.50 9.83
CA VAL A 307 -13.49 6.75 10.59
C VAL A 307 -14.69 6.82 11.54
N ALA A 308 -14.42 7.07 12.81
CA ALA A 308 -15.45 7.12 13.86
C ALA A 308 -16.37 8.36 13.73
N GLY A 309 -17.55 8.26 14.32
CA GLY A 309 -18.50 9.41 14.44
C GLY A 309 -19.33 9.73 13.21
N LYS A 310 -19.07 9.09 12.06
CA LYS A 310 -19.96 9.11 10.90
C LYS A 310 -20.92 7.91 10.99
N LYS A 311 -22.13 8.01 10.44
CA LYS A 311 -22.99 6.84 10.19
C LYS A 311 -22.33 5.97 9.11
N ALA A 312 -21.14 5.46 9.41
CA ALA A 312 -20.49 4.43 8.64
C ALA A 312 -21.11 3.11 9.09
N GLY A 313 -22.34 2.83 8.69
CA GLY A 313 -23.05 1.63 9.07
C GLY A 313 -22.36 0.35 8.60
N SER A 314 -23.09 -0.75 8.61
CA SER A 314 -22.61 -2.05 8.10
C SER A 314 -22.01 -1.99 6.67
N ALA A 315 -22.36 -0.98 5.87
CA ALA A 315 -21.85 -0.83 4.51
C ALA A 315 -20.33 -0.52 4.48
N ALA A 316 -19.82 0.38 5.34
CA ALA A 316 -18.38 0.65 5.40
C ALA A 316 -17.60 -0.59 5.89
N GLU A 317 -18.14 -1.32 6.88
CA GLU A 317 -17.55 -2.58 7.34
C GLU A 317 -17.51 -3.63 6.21
N ASN A 318 -18.57 -3.73 5.42
CA ASN A 318 -18.65 -4.65 4.30
C ASN A 318 -17.61 -4.32 3.22
N VAL A 319 -17.40 -3.04 2.87
CA VAL A 319 -16.37 -2.60 1.93
C VAL A 319 -14.99 -2.98 2.45
N VAL A 320 -14.68 -2.65 3.69
CA VAL A 320 -13.36 -2.90 4.27
C VAL A 320 -13.09 -4.41 4.39
N ASN A 321 -14.08 -5.19 4.82
CA ASN A 321 -13.97 -6.65 4.89
C ASN A 321 -13.84 -7.30 3.49
N TYR A 322 -14.48 -6.74 2.46
CA TYR A 322 -14.32 -7.21 1.09
C TYR A 322 -12.87 -7.14 0.62
N LEU A 323 -12.16 -6.04 0.92
CA LEU A 323 -10.76 -5.89 0.52
C LEU A 323 -9.83 -6.97 1.09
N ALA A 324 -10.16 -7.54 2.25
CA ALA A 324 -9.47 -8.69 2.84
C ALA A 324 -10.12 -10.04 2.48
N SER A 325 -11.19 -10.08 1.68
CA SER A 325 -11.86 -11.32 1.28
C SER A 325 -10.99 -12.15 0.31
N SER A 326 -11.25 -13.45 0.21
CA SER A 326 -10.53 -14.31 -0.74
C SER A 326 -10.72 -13.84 -2.19
N GLU A 327 -11.89 -13.30 -2.54
CA GLU A 327 -12.16 -12.78 -3.88
C GLU A 327 -11.26 -11.58 -4.22
N ALA A 328 -11.25 -10.54 -3.39
CA ALA A 328 -10.43 -9.36 -3.62
C ALA A 328 -8.93 -9.70 -3.58
N GLN A 329 -8.53 -10.52 -2.63
CA GLN A 329 -7.13 -10.87 -2.40
C GLN A 329 -6.48 -11.63 -3.57
N THR A 330 -7.24 -12.35 -4.39
CA THR A 330 -6.71 -12.96 -5.63
C THR A 330 -6.30 -11.94 -6.69
N LYS A 331 -6.80 -10.71 -6.61
CA LYS A 331 -6.55 -9.62 -7.58
C LYS A 331 -5.56 -8.58 -7.05
N VAL A 332 -5.25 -8.59 -5.76
CA VAL A 332 -4.44 -7.55 -5.09
C VAL A 332 -3.09 -7.38 -5.76
N LEU A 333 -2.37 -8.48 -6.04
CA LEU A 333 -1.02 -8.41 -6.60
C LEU A 333 -0.99 -7.72 -7.98
N GLU A 334 -1.95 -8.03 -8.84
CA GLU A 334 -2.01 -7.45 -10.18
C GLU A 334 -2.51 -5.99 -10.15
N ALA A 335 -3.51 -5.71 -9.32
CA ALA A 335 -4.10 -4.37 -9.25
C ALA A 335 -3.19 -3.36 -8.55
N THR A 336 -2.52 -3.76 -7.46
CA THR A 336 -1.85 -2.85 -6.54
C THR A 336 -0.35 -3.06 -6.40
N GLY A 337 0.17 -4.20 -6.87
CA GLY A 337 1.56 -4.62 -6.63
C GLY A 337 1.84 -5.10 -5.20
N TYR A 338 0.88 -5.04 -4.30
CA TYR A 338 1.00 -5.63 -2.97
C TYR A 338 0.86 -7.16 -3.03
N LEU A 339 1.57 -7.87 -2.16
CA LEU A 339 1.24 -9.24 -1.84
C LEU A 339 -0.08 -9.31 -1.07
N PRO A 340 -0.91 -10.33 -1.30
CA PRO A 340 -2.12 -10.53 -0.51
C PRO A 340 -1.78 -10.80 0.95
N VAL A 341 -2.72 -10.49 1.84
CA VAL A 341 -2.57 -10.72 3.29
C VAL A 341 -3.05 -12.11 3.72
N ARG A 342 -3.79 -12.83 2.87
CA ARG A 342 -4.33 -14.17 3.18
C ARG A 342 -3.34 -15.28 2.85
N ASN A 343 -3.07 -16.15 3.83
CA ASN A 343 -2.12 -17.25 3.70
C ASN A 343 -2.48 -18.18 2.52
N GLN A 344 -3.74 -18.57 2.38
CA GLN A 344 -4.18 -19.42 1.27
C GLN A 344 -3.98 -18.80 -0.10
N THR A 345 -4.20 -17.47 -0.22
CA THR A 345 -3.97 -16.74 -1.47
C THR A 345 -2.50 -16.67 -1.82
N ILE A 346 -1.64 -16.45 -0.81
CA ILE A 346 -0.17 -16.46 -0.99
C ILE A 346 0.30 -17.82 -1.50
N GLU A 347 -0.19 -18.92 -0.91
CA GLU A 347 0.15 -20.27 -1.36
C GLU A 347 -0.28 -20.54 -2.81
N ALA A 348 -1.48 -20.07 -3.19
CA ALA A 348 -1.97 -20.20 -4.57
C ALA A 348 -1.12 -19.38 -5.54
N ILE A 349 -0.78 -18.14 -5.21
CA ILE A 349 0.08 -17.26 -6.00
C ILE A 349 1.49 -17.85 -6.12
N THR A 350 2.04 -18.38 -5.03
CA THR A 350 3.36 -19.00 -5.04
C THR A 350 3.44 -20.12 -6.07
N ARG A 351 2.41 -20.97 -6.15
CA ARG A 351 2.35 -22.05 -7.16
C ARG A 351 2.29 -21.52 -8.60
N ASN A 352 1.59 -20.41 -8.83
CA ASN A 352 1.40 -19.84 -10.16
C ASN A 352 2.61 -19.04 -10.65
N TYR A 353 3.29 -18.34 -9.76
CA TYR A 353 4.38 -17.41 -10.09
C TYR A 353 5.78 -17.92 -9.70
N ALA A 354 5.93 -19.16 -9.22
CA ALA A 354 7.22 -19.72 -8.78
C ALA A 354 8.33 -19.64 -9.85
N LEU A 355 7.96 -19.65 -11.14
CA LEU A 355 8.91 -19.54 -12.25
C LEU A 355 9.18 -18.11 -12.72
N ASN A 356 8.42 -17.12 -12.21
CA ASN A 356 8.63 -15.73 -12.52
C ASN A 356 9.60 -15.10 -11.52
N ARG A 357 10.81 -14.76 -11.96
CA ARG A 357 11.87 -14.23 -11.11
C ARG A 357 11.43 -12.99 -10.32
N LYS A 358 10.73 -12.05 -10.97
CA LYS A 358 10.23 -10.81 -10.36
C LYS A 358 9.34 -11.12 -9.13
N TYR A 359 8.37 -12.01 -9.28
CA TYR A 359 7.50 -12.41 -8.17
C TYR A 359 8.18 -13.39 -7.19
N GLY A 360 9.17 -14.15 -7.65
CA GLY A 360 9.98 -15.03 -6.79
C GLY A 360 10.71 -14.28 -5.68
N VAL A 361 11.17 -13.04 -5.94
CA VAL A 361 11.77 -12.16 -4.94
C VAL A 361 10.76 -11.81 -3.84
N LEU A 362 9.52 -11.44 -4.23
CA LEU A 362 8.47 -11.10 -3.28
C LEU A 362 8.05 -12.29 -2.42
N LEU A 363 7.79 -13.40 -3.07
CA LEU A 363 7.32 -14.62 -2.40
C LEU A 363 8.39 -15.22 -1.48
N GLY A 364 9.67 -15.10 -1.87
CA GLY A 364 10.81 -15.50 -1.04
C GLY A 364 10.93 -14.69 0.25
N ALA A 365 10.45 -13.45 0.26
CA ALA A 365 10.47 -12.59 1.45
C ALA A 365 9.39 -12.92 2.48
N VAL A 366 8.30 -13.61 2.09
CA VAL A 366 7.12 -13.83 2.96
C VAL A 366 7.47 -14.47 4.30
N GLY A 367 8.36 -15.47 4.30
CA GLY A 367 8.75 -16.19 5.51
C GLY A 367 9.63 -15.40 6.48
N THR A 368 10.11 -14.22 6.06
CA THR A 368 11.00 -13.36 6.87
C THR A 368 10.31 -12.12 7.42
N LEU A 369 9.00 -11.94 7.13
CA LEU A 369 8.27 -10.74 7.50
C LEU A 369 7.97 -10.68 8.98
N GLU A 370 8.43 -9.64 9.64
CA GLU A 370 8.08 -9.29 11.01
C GLU A 370 7.66 -7.82 11.06
N SER A 371 6.56 -7.56 11.75
CA SER A 371 6.06 -6.20 11.95
C SER A 371 6.21 -5.74 13.37
N GLN A 372 6.33 -4.44 13.53
CA GLN A 372 6.31 -3.76 14.82
C GLN A 372 4.87 -3.47 15.25
N LYS A 373 4.65 -3.31 16.55
CA LYS A 373 3.40 -2.77 17.08
C LYS A 373 3.32 -1.26 16.79
N PRO A 374 2.11 -0.70 16.66
CA PRO A 374 1.98 0.75 16.52
C PRO A 374 2.59 1.47 17.73
N SER A 375 3.27 2.59 17.45
CA SER A 375 3.91 3.43 18.45
C SER A 375 3.40 4.87 18.32
N ALA A 376 3.20 5.55 19.44
CA ALA A 376 2.83 6.97 19.45
C ALA A 376 3.90 7.85 18.79
N ASP A 377 5.15 7.42 18.82
CA ASP A 377 6.28 8.19 18.26
C ASP A 377 6.59 7.85 16.80
N ALA A 378 5.78 6.99 16.16
CA ALA A 378 6.07 6.50 14.81
C ALA A 378 6.15 7.63 13.77
N GLY A 379 5.24 8.61 13.81
CA GLY A 379 5.23 9.77 12.92
C GLY A 379 6.47 10.65 13.14
N LEU A 380 6.79 10.93 14.41
CA LEU A 380 7.97 11.72 14.77
C LEU A 380 9.25 11.00 14.34
N ARG A 381 9.33 9.69 14.56
CA ARG A 381 10.44 8.84 14.10
C ARG A 381 10.64 8.96 12.58
N TRP A 382 9.57 8.83 11.81
CA TRP A 382 9.61 8.94 10.36
C TRP A 382 10.15 10.29 9.91
N GLU A 383 9.68 11.37 10.55
CA GLU A 383 10.12 12.73 10.26
C GLU A 383 11.60 12.94 10.62
N GLN A 384 12.04 12.52 11.80
CA GLN A 384 13.44 12.64 12.24
C GLN A 384 14.39 11.88 11.32
N ILE A 385 14.03 10.65 10.93
CA ILE A 385 14.84 9.89 9.97
C ILE A 385 14.92 10.65 8.64
N THR A 386 13.80 11.14 8.13
CA THR A 386 13.75 11.88 6.87
C THR A 386 14.66 13.11 6.91
N GLN A 387 14.57 13.91 7.97
CA GLN A 387 15.38 15.12 8.13
C GLN A 387 16.88 14.80 8.18
N ILE A 388 17.27 13.81 8.98
CA ILE A 388 18.68 13.43 9.13
C ILE A 388 19.24 12.88 7.82
N LEU A 389 18.52 11.99 7.13
CA LEU A 389 18.97 11.48 5.84
C LEU A 389 19.10 12.60 4.79
N ASN A 390 18.16 13.55 4.78
CA ASN A 390 18.24 14.70 3.90
C ASN A 390 19.46 15.59 4.17
N HIS A 391 19.83 15.79 5.45
CA HIS A 391 21.06 16.50 5.82
C HIS A 391 22.29 15.73 5.38
N LEU A 392 22.37 14.42 5.66
CA LEU A 392 23.48 13.57 5.28
C LEU A 392 23.74 13.55 3.76
N GLU A 393 22.69 13.65 2.94
CA GLU A 393 22.82 13.69 1.49
C GLU A 393 23.30 15.05 0.96
N MET A 394 23.40 16.07 1.82
CA MET A 394 23.88 17.41 1.45
C MET A 394 25.18 17.81 2.14
N GLU A 395 25.60 17.10 3.17
CA GLU A 395 26.75 17.45 4.00
C GLU A 395 27.84 16.38 3.92
N GLN A 396 28.95 16.71 3.26
CA GLN A 396 30.06 15.76 3.03
C GLN A 396 30.83 15.44 4.34
N GLU A 397 30.97 16.41 5.22
CA GLU A 397 31.71 16.27 6.51
C GLU A 397 30.74 16.23 7.69
N ALA A 398 29.81 15.25 7.68
CA ALA A 398 28.79 15.10 8.70
C ALA A 398 29.36 14.52 10.01
N ASP A 399 28.90 15.03 11.15
CA ASP A 399 29.13 14.40 12.45
C ASP A 399 28.13 13.24 12.66
N PHE A 400 28.52 12.06 12.24
CA PHE A 400 27.70 10.84 12.33
C PHE A 400 27.38 10.46 13.78
N GLY A 401 28.28 10.77 14.73
CA GLY A 401 28.05 10.51 16.15
C GLY A 401 26.94 11.40 16.71
N ALA A 402 26.94 12.70 16.36
CA ALA A 402 25.89 13.63 16.74
C ALA A 402 24.54 13.24 16.14
N TYR A 403 24.49 12.91 14.85
CA TYR A 403 23.25 12.45 14.20
C TYR A 403 22.75 11.12 14.77
N ALA A 404 23.64 10.18 15.08
CA ALA A 404 23.26 8.93 15.73
C ALA A 404 22.68 9.17 17.14
N ALA A 405 23.28 10.05 17.93
CA ALA A 405 22.78 10.42 19.25
C ALA A 405 21.40 11.10 19.19
N GLN A 406 21.19 11.95 18.19
CA GLN A 406 19.89 12.61 17.96
C GLN A 406 18.80 11.61 17.55
N LEU A 407 19.11 10.63 16.70
CA LEU A 407 18.12 9.71 16.12
C LEU A 407 17.84 8.51 17.04
N LEU A 408 18.81 8.07 17.82
CA LEU A 408 18.73 6.85 18.65
C LEU A 408 17.48 6.78 19.56
N PRO A 409 17.02 7.86 20.20
CA PRO A 409 15.82 7.82 21.05
C PRO A 409 14.54 7.43 20.30
N TYR A 410 14.49 7.62 18.98
CA TYR A 410 13.34 7.34 18.14
C TYR A 410 13.42 5.96 17.47
N MET A 411 14.59 5.28 17.54
CA MET A 411 14.74 3.96 16.90
C MET A 411 14.05 2.86 17.73
N PRO A 412 13.37 1.88 17.08
CA PRO A 412 12.62 0.82 17.75
C PRO A 412 13.51 -0.23 18.43
#